data_7ee93a9dc66db76ce939654bba53894a
#
_entry.id   7ee93a9dc66db76ce939654bba53894a
#
_cell.length_a   1.000
_cell.length_b   1.000
_cell.length_c   1.000
_cell.angle_alpha   90.00
_cell.angle_beta   90.00
_cell.angle_gamma   90.00
#
_symmetry.space_group_name_H-M   'P 1'
#
loop_
_entity.id
_entity.type
_entity.pdbx_description
1 polymer ?
#
loop_
_entity_poly.entity_id
_entity_poly.type
_entity_poly.pdbx_seq_one_letter_code
_entity_poly.pdbx_strand_id
1 'polypeptide(L)'
;MYLNEFSDGLVARDMSDHPEFASLKQSAAELGISFSEGAGYASRNTVIRHQRFHFLEWGDVDKPTLILLHGSNQSAHSWDLVSLHLASRYHVLALDQRGHGDSEWNRGAHYTIADMALDVEHFIAAEGLTSPVVCGHSMGGMVTLALARSRPDLMKAAVIVDMGPETNDEGTRMIREFVGRNIEFDDMEEFLDRVVKYDAYRSREHIRRTLKYNLIQRADGKFVTKHDRRRYLVNEGGKARVAGVPGLDELAKLPMPLLVVRGGESKVLTADAASRFVDAVPTATLRTVPDCGHNVASQNTAGFLDAVVPFLDGLG
;
A
#
# COMPACT_ATOMS: atom_id res chain seq x y z
N MET A 1 -22.37 -27.30 17.87
CA MET A 1 -23.01 -27.17 16.55
C MET A 1 -23.47 -25.72 16.33
N TYR A 2 -22.60 -24.72 16.62
CA TYR A 2 -22.91 -23.28 16.51
C TYR A 2 -21.71 -22.46 15.95
N LEU A 3 -20.71 -23.10 15.34
CA LEU A 3 -19.53 -22.41 14.82
C LEU A 3 -19.58 -22.15 13.30
N ASN A 4 -20.57 -22.67 12.56
CA ASN A 4 -20.61 -22.53 11.10
C ASN A 4 -21.45 -21.35 10.59
N GLU A 5 -22.30 -20.71 11.43
CA GLU A 5 -23.11 -19.56 10.98
C GLU A 5 -22.35 -18.23 11.02
N PHE A 6 -21.19 -18.16 11.67
CA PHE A 6 -20.35 -16.95 11.71
C PHE A 6 -19.28 -16.91 10.61
N SER A 7 -19.09 -18.00 9.86
CA SER A 7 -18.09 -18.06 8.76
C SER A 7 -18.57 -17.38 7.48
N ASP A 8 -19.88 -17.20 7.27
CA ASP A 8 -20.44 -16.63 6.04
C ASP A 8 -20.07 -15.17 5.83
N GLY A 9 -19.71 -14.43 6.87
CA GLY A 9 -19.18 -13.06 6.78
C GLY A 9 -17.70 -12.96 6.41
N LEU A 10 -16.98 -14.10 6.41
CA LEU A 10 -15.56 -14.20 6.03
C LEU A 10 -15.35 -14.87 4.66
N VAL A 11 -16.44 -15.23 3.97
CA VAL A 11 -16.34 -15.87 2.65
C VAL A 11 -15.68 -14.91 1.66
N ALA A 12 -14.66 -15.39 0.97
CA ALA A 12 -14.02 -14.68 -0.12
C ALA A 12 -15.05 -14.38 -1.21
N ARG A 13 -15.20 -13.10 -1.58
CA ARG A 13 -16.03 -12.70 -2.71
C ARG A 13 -15.16 -12.67 -3.95
N ASP A 14 -15.42 -13.58 -4.87
CA ASP A 14 -14.82 -13.55 -6.20
C ASP A 14 -15.31 -12.31 -6.97
N MET A 15 -14.37 -11.53 -7.46
CA MET A 15 -14.64 -10.29 -8.19
C MET A 15 -14.39 -10.41 -9.70
N SER A 16 -14.04 -11.61 -10.19
CA SER A 16 -13.64 -11.82 -11.60
C SER A 16 -14.71 -11.42 -12.62
N ASP A 17 -15.99 -11.61 -12.28
CA ASP A 17 -17.14 -11.24 -13.12
C ASP A 17 -17.72 -9.86 -12.79
N HIS A 18 -17.15 -9.13 -11.83
CA HIS A 18 -17.67 -7.84 -11.44
C HIS A 18 -17.34 -6.75 -12.49
N PRO A 19 -18.28 -5.82 -12.82
CA PRO A 19 -18.02 -4.74 -13.78
C PRO A 19 -16.78 -3.91 -13.50
N GLU A 20 -16.44 -3.76 -12.24
CA GLU A 20 -15.21 -3.06 -11.80
C GLU A 20 -13.94 -3.75 -12.29
N PHE A 21 -13.94 -5.08 -12.37
CA PHE A 21 -12.81 -5.83 -12.87
C PHE A 21 -12.65 -5.64 -14.41
N ALA A 22 -13.74 -5.53 -15.15
CA ALA A 22 -13.68 -5.16 -16.57
C ALA A 22 -13.06 -3.77 -16.77
N SER A 23 -13.44 -2.79 -15.94
CA SER A 23 -12.84 -1.44 -15.94
C SER A 23 -11.34 -1.46 -15.59
N LEU A 24 -10.91 -2.33 -14.69
CA LEU A 24 -9.49 -2.50 -14.37
C LEU A 24 -8.69 -3.07 -15.56
N LYS A 25 -9.21 -4.11 -16.22
CA LYS A 25 -8.60 -4.69 -17.42
C LYS A 25 -8.48 -3.67 -18.56
N GLN A 26 -9.51 -2.84 -18.75
CA GLN A 26 -9.46 -1.75 -19.70
C GLN A 26 -8.34 -0.75 -19.37
N SER A 27 -8.25 -0.30 -18.11
CA SER A 27 -7.17 0.59 -17.66
C SER A 27 -5.78 -0.03 -17.86
N ALA A 28 -5.63 -1.33 -17.61
CA ALA A 28 -4.38 -2.04 -17.83
C ALA A 28 -3.98 -2.03 -19.32
N ALA A 29 -4.94 -2.31 -20.21
CA ALA A 29 -4.72 -2.29 -21.66
C ALA A 29 -4.33 -0.90 -22.17
N GLU A 30 -5.01 0.16 -21.71
CA GLU A 30 -4.70 1.56 -22.05
C GLU A 30 -3.29 1.97 -21.60
N LEU A 31 -2.81 1.44 -20.49
CA LEU A 31 -1.47 1.72 -19.94
C LEU A 31 -0.39 0.73 -20.40
N GLY A 32 -0.73 -0.22 -21.29
CA GLY A 32 0.21 -1.24 -21.76
C GLY A 32 0.66 -2.24 -20.69
N ILE A 33 -0.11 -2.42 -19.63
CA ILE A 33 0.16 -3.37 -18.56
C ILE A 33 -0.34 -4.76 -18.98
N SER A 34 0.59 -5.69 -19.16
CA SER A 34 0.24 -7.07 -19.50
C SER A 34 -0.35 -7.81 -18.28
N PHE A 35 -1.31 -8.70 -18.53
CA PHE A 35 -1.92 -9.55 -17.51
C PHE A 35 -2.41 -10.87 -18.14
N SER A 36 -2.62 -11.88 -17.30
CA SER A 36 -3.20 -13.17 -17.71
C SER A 36 -4.72 -13.03 -17.92
N GLU A 37 -5.27 -13.66 -18.96
CA GLU A 37 -6.72 -13.67 -19.23
C GLU A 37 -7.53 -14.22 -18.04
N GLY A 38 -7.01 -15.23 -17.35
CA GLY A 38 -7.61 -15.84 -16.16
C GLY A 38 -7.33 -15.09 -14.86
N ALA A 39 -6.66 -13.93 -14.91
CA ALA A 39 -6.42 -13.15 -13.70
C ALA A 39 -7.74 -12.68 -13.09
N GLY A 40 -7.85 -12.80 -11.79
CA GLY A 40 -8.97 -12.37 -10.99
C GLY A 40 -8.52 -12.09 -9.57
N TYR A 41 -9.42 -11.59 -8.73
CA TYR A 41 -9.14 -11.41 -7.31
C TYR A 41 -10.36 -11.70 -6.45
N ALA A 42 -10.07 -12.04 -5.20
CA ALA A 42 -11.07 -12.18 -4.16
C ALA A 42 -10.93 -11.02 -3.15
N SER A 43 -12.07 -10.45 -2.74
CA SER A 43 -12.16 -9.54 -1.61
C SER A 43 -12.38 -10.38 -0.35
N ARG A 44 -11.45 -10.29 0.62
CA ARG A 44 -11.43 -11.13 1.81
C ARG A 44 -11.33 -10.29 3.09
N ASN A 45 -11.77 -10.88 4.19
CA ASN A 45 -11.59 -10.34 5.53
C ASN A 45 -10.90 -11.38 6.43
N THR A 46 -10.10 -10.89 7.35
CA THR A 46 -9.50 -11.68 8.42
C THR A 46 -9.62 -10.92 9.74
N VAL A 47 -9.53 -11.61 10.86
CA VAL A 47 -9.57 -10.99 12.19
C VAL A 47 -8.23 -11.23 12.88
N ILE A 48 -7.48 -10.16 13.10
CA ILE A 48 -6.21 -10.18 13.81
C ILE A 48 -6.24 -9.14 14.93
N ARG A 49 -5.66 -9.47 16.10
CA ARG A 49 -5.61 -8.56 17.25
C ARG A 49 -6.98 -7.98 17.62
N HIS A 50 -8.04 -8.79 17.53
CA HIS A 50 -9.45 -8.42 17.80
C HIS A 50 -10.00 -7.30 16.90
N GLN A 51 -9.45 -7.10 15.71
CA GLN A 51 -9.85 -6.12 14.73
C GLN A 51 -10.00 -6.78 13.36
N ARG A 52 -11.04 -6.41 12.60
CA ARG A 52 -11.25 -6.92 11.25
C ARG A 52 -10.36 -6.15 10.28
N PHE A 53 -9.65 -6.91 9.45
CA PHE A 53 -8.86 -6.40 8.33
C PHE A 53 -9.44 -6.93 7.03
N HIS A 54 -9.46 -6.06 6.02
CA HIS A 54 -9.82 -6.38 4.66
C HIS A 54 -8.55 -6.46 3.80
N PHE A 55 -8.55 -7.36 2.82
CA PHE A 55 -7.48 -7.45 1.83
C PHE A 55 -7.99 -7.98 0.50
N LEU A 56 -7.26 -7.70 -0.56
CA LEU A 56 -7.49 -8.24 -1.90
C LEU A 56 -6.46 -9.34 -2.15
N GLU A 57 -6.95 -10.53 -2.50
CA GLU A 57 -6.14 -11.70 -2.79
C GLU A 57 -6.14 -12.00 -4.29
N TRP A 58 -4.96 -12.11 -4.88
CA TRP A 58 -4.74 -12.30 -6.31
C TRP A 58 -3.82 -13.48 -6.56
N GLY A 59 -4.04 -14.19 -7.68
CA GLY A 59 -3.18 -15.32 -8.09
C GLY A 59 -3.39 -16.57 -7.24
N ASP A 60 -2.53 -17.57 -7.47
CA ASP A 60 -2.64 -18.85 -6.80
C ASP A 60 -1.88 -18.87 -5.48
N VAL A 61 -2.45 -19.50 -4.47
CA VAL A 61 -1.89 -19.61 -3.11
C VAL A 61 -0.56 -20.41 -3.06
N ASP A 62 -0.31 -21.27 -4.05
CA ASP A 62 0.91 -22.09 -4.13
C ASP A 62 2.12 -21.31 -4.69
N LYS A 63 1.91 -20.07 -5.15
CA LYS A 63 2.98 -19.21 -5.68
C LYS A 63 3.70 -18.44 -4.58
N PRO A 64 4.93 -17.94 -4.84
CA PRO A 64 5.62 -17.07 -3.89
C PRO A 64 4.74 -15.88 -3.47
N THR A 65 4.68 -15.61 -2.16
CA THR A 65 3.78 -14.59 -1.60
C THR A 65 4.39 -13.20 -1.65
N LEU A 66 3.57 -12.23 -2.10
CA LEU A 66 3.87 -10.80 -2.07
C LEU A 66 2.77 -10.05 -1.30
N ILE A 67 3.14 -9.39 -0.21
CA ILE A 67 2.24 -8.51 0.55
C ILE A 67 2.45 -7.06 0.09
N LEU A 68 1.36 -6.36 -0.25
CA LEU A 68 1.37 -4.97 -0.69
C LEU A 68 0.72 -4.07 0.36
N LEU A 69 1.46 -3.07 0.85
CA LEU A 69 1.01 -2.11 1.86
C LEU A 69 0.92 -0.71 1.26
N HIS A 70 -0.28 -0.16 1.23
CA HIS A 70 -0.57 1.16 0.62
C HIS A 70 -0.06 2.34 1.46
N GLY A 71 -0.04 3.53 0.87
CA GLY A 71 0.28 4.79 1.53
C GLY A 71 -0.86 5.36 2.38
N SER A 72 -0.59 6.47 3.07
CA SER A 72 -1.62 7.18 3.85
C SER A 72 -2.81 7.57 2.97
N ASN A 73 -4.03 7.38 3.47
CA ASN A 73 -5.31 7.72 2.82
C ASN A 73 -5.57 7.00 1.49
N GLN A 74 -4.86 5.95 1.25
CA GLN A 74 -5.08 5.01 0.16
C GLN A 74 -5.79 3.75 0.69
N SER A 75 -5.96 2.77 -0.18
CA SER A 75 -6.50 1.44 0.11
C SER A 75 -5.74 0.38 -0.68
N ALA A 76 -6.06 -0.88 -0.47
CA ALA A 76 -5.55 -2.03 -1.21
C ALA A 76 -5.68 -1.84 -2.74
N HIS A 77 -6.74 -1.19 -3.19
CA HIS A 77 -7.00 -0.87 -4.59
C HIS A 77 -5.98 0.08 -5.24
N SER A 78 -5.09 0.71 -4.48
CA SER A 78 -3.95 1.44 -5.03
C SER A 78 -2.95 0.54 -5.76
N TRP A 79 -3.01 -0.75 -5.51
CA TRP A 79 -2.14 -1.77 -6.07
C TRP A 79 -2.78 -2.61 -7.19
N ASP A 80 -4.02 -2.32 -7.60
CA ASP A 80 -4.79 -3.15 -8.54
C ASP A 80 -4.03 -3.50 -9.82
N LEU A 81 -3.44 -2.51 -10.50
CA LEU A 81 -2.71 -2.73 -11.75
C LEU A 81 -1.42 -3.56 -11.55
N VAL A 82 -0.73 -3.31 -10.45
CA VAL A 82 0.46 -4.09 -10.05
C VAL A 82 0.07 -5.52 -9.73
N SER A 83 -0.98 -5.71 -8.94
CA SER A 83 -1.50 -7.02 -8.55
C SER A 83 -1.99 -7.82 -9.76
N LEU A 84 -2.73 -7.18 -10.66
CA LEU A 84 -3.22 -7.80 -11.89
C LEU A 84 -2.07 -8.34 -12.77
N HIS A 85 -0.98 -7.58 -12.91
CA HIS A 85 0.20 -8.02 -13.64
C HIS A 85 0.90 -9.18 -12.95
N LEU A 86 1.11 -9.08 -11.63
CA LEU A 86 1.89 -10.05 -10.87
C LEU A 86 1.14 -11.34 -10.52
N ALA A 87 -0.20 -11.35 -10.59
CA ALA A 87 -1.03 -12.50 -10.21
C ALA A 87 -0.71 -13.79 -10.98
N SER A 88 -0.18 -13.68 -12.21
CA SER A 88 0.26 -14.85 -12.98
C SER A 88 1.48 -15.54 -12.39
N ARG A 89 2.27 -14.89 -11.52
CA ARG A 89 3.56 -15.35 -11.00
C ARG A 89 3.65 -15.37 -9.49
N TYR A 90 2.79 -14.62 -8.80
CA TYR A 90 2.81 -14.44 -7.35
C TYR A 90 1.42 -14.64 -6.77
N HIS A 91 1.36 -15.12 -5.53
CA HIS A 91 0.22 -14.97 -4.64
C HIS A 91 0.30 -13.57 -4.02
N VAL A 92 -0.52 -12.63 -4.49
CA VAL A 92 -0.45 -11.22 -4.08
C VAL A 92 -1.57 -10.89 -3.10
N LEU A 93 -1.20 -10.35 -1.95
CA LEU A 93 -2.12 -9.92 -0.89
C LEU A 93 -1.98 -8.41 -0.67
N ALA A 94 -2.92 -7.64 -1.20
CA ALA A 94 -2.96 -6.19 -0.96
C ALA A 94 -3.81 -5.90 0.27
N LEU A 95 -3.19 -5.46 1.36
CA LEU A 95 -3.84 -5.26 2.66
C LEU A 95 -4.34 -3.83 2.80
N ASP A 96 -5.61 -3.67 3.18
CA ASP A 96 -6.12 -2.43 3.76
C ASP A 96 -5.58 -2.30 5.19
N GLN A 97 -4.61 -1.41 5.40
CA GLN A 97 -4.00 -1.24 6.71
C GLN A 97 -5.01 -0.66 7.71
N ARG A 98 -4.82 -0.88 9.03
CA ARG A 98 -5.74 -0.40 10.08
C ARG A 98 -6.21 1.03 9.82
N GLY A 99 -7.52 1.26 9.95
CA GLY A 99 -8.11 2.57 9.79
C GLY A 99 -8.15 3.11 8.37
N HIS A 100 -7.95 2.25 7.36
CA HIS A 100 -8.03 2.59 5.94
C HIS A 100 -8.88 1.58 5.18
N GLY A 101 -9.33 1.98 3.98
CA GLY A 101 -10.12 1.13 3.09
C GLY A 101 -11.32 0.51 3.80
N ASP A 102 -11.49 -0.80 3.64
CA ASP A 102 -12.56 -1.56 4.27
C ASP A 102 -12.12 -2.27 5.57
N SER A 103 -10.89 -2.00 6.06
CA SER A 103 -10.45 -2.43 7.38
C SER A 103 -11.07 -1.58 8.50
N GLU A 104 -11.29 -2.22 9.65
CA GLU A 104 -11.92 -1.57 10.81
C GLU A 104 -11.06 -0.41 11.35
N TRP A 105 -11.73 0.66 11.81
CA TRP A 105 -11.10 1.73 12.55
C TRP A 105 -10.75 1.26 13.96
N ASN A 106 -9.53 1.52 14.39
CA ASN A 106 -9.10 1.12 15.73
C ASN A 106 -9.85 1.90 16.81
N ARG A 107 -10.47 1.19 17.76
CA ARG A 107 -11.30 1.81 18.82
C ARG A 107 -10.54 2.80 19.66
N GLY A 108 -9.28 2.49 20.00
CA GLY A 108 -8.40 3.34 20.79
C GLY A 108 -7.62 4.37 19.97
N ALA A 109 -7.85 4.46 18.65
CA ALA A 109 -7.09 5.31 17.73
C ALA A 109 -5.56 5.08 17.78
N HIS A 110 -5.12 3.85 18.03
CA HIS A 110 -3.70 3.46 18.03
C HIS A 110 -3.23 3.25 16.58
N TYR A 111 -2.51 4.21 16.04
CA TYR A 111 -2.06 4.27 14.65
C TYR A 111 -0.56 4.54 14.52
N THR A 112 0.26 4.04 15.44
CA THR A 112 1.71 4.13 15.30
C THR A 112 2.23 3.19 14.22
N ILE A 113 3.39 3.47 13.66
CA ILE A 113 4.03 2.57 12.68
C ILE A 113 4.33 1.20 13.34
N ALA A 114 4.70 1.19 14.61
CA ALA A 114 4.91 -0.05 15.35
C ALA A 114 3.63 -0.90 15.49
N ASP A 115 2.47 -0.26 15.76
CA ASP A 115 1.19 -0.97 15.79
C ASP A 115 0.84 -1.59 14.44
N MET A 116 1.09 -0.86 13.35
CA MET A 116 0.82 -1.34 11.98
C MET A 116 1.78 -2.46 11.58
N ALA A 117 3.05 -2.38 11.96
CA ALA A 117 4.01 -3.46 11.73
C ALA A 117 3.60 -4.75 12.46
N LEU A 118 3.12 -4.62 13.71
CA LEU A 118 2.59 -5.73 14.48
C LEU A 118 1.31 -6.33 13.85
N ASP A 119 0.49 -5.52 13.18
CA ASP A 119 -0.65 -6.05 12.40
C ASP A 119 -0.19 -6.90 11.22
N VAL A 120 0.84 -6.47 10.49
CA VAL A 120 1.38 -7.23 9.36
C VAL A 120 2.02 -8.54 9.85
N GLU A 121 2.73 -8.52 10.98
CA GLU A 121 3.24 -9.73 11.63
C GLU A 121 2.11 -10.73 11.91
N HIS A 122 1.03 -10.26 12.55
CA HIS A 122 -0.13 -11.10 12.85
C HIS A 122 -0.91 -11.51 11.59
N PHE A 123 -0.93 -10.69 10.55
CA PHE A 123 -1.52 -11.04 9.26
C PHE A 123 -0.77 -12.19 8.60
N ILE A 124 0.57 -12.14 8.58
CA ILE A 124 1.42 -13.23 8.09
C ILE A 124 1.11 -14.54 8.81
N ALA A 125 0.98 -14.49 10.14
CA ALA A 125 0.68 -15.67 10.94
C ALA A 125 -0.75 -16.18 10.72
N ALA A 126 -1.74 -15.30 10.66
CA ALA A 126 -3.16 -15.66 10.51
C ALA A 126 -3.46 -16.29 9.14
N GLU A 127 -2.83 -15.79 8.07
CA GLU A 127 -2.98 -16.34 6.71
C GLU A 127 -1.98 -17.48 6.42
N GLY A 128 -1.17 -17.91 7.41
CA GLY A 128 -0.23 -19.05 7.26
C GLY A 128 0.88 -18.80 6.24
N LEU A 129 1.29 -17.53 6.03
CA LEU A 129 2.25 -17.17 5.00
C LEU A 129 3.69 -17.50 5.41
N THR A 130 4.46 -18.04 4.48
CA THR A 130 5.86 -18.39 4.73
C THR A 130 6.79 -17.47 3.96
N SER A 131 7.62 -16.71 4.69
CA SER A 131 8.64 -15.82 4.13
C SER A 131 8.17 -14.96 2.93
N PRO A 132 7.10 -14.17 3.07
CA PRO A 132 6.63 -13.30 1.99
C PRO A 132 7.65 -12.22 1.66
N VAL A 133 7.60 -11.71 0.43
CA VAL A 133 8.16 -10.39 0.12
C VAL A 133 7.14 -9.34 0.57
N VAL A 134 7.58 -8.30 1.28
CA VAL A 134 6.69 -7.21 1.69
C VAL A 134 7.08 -5.93 0.94
N CYS A 135 6.12 -5.39 0.19
CA CYS A 135 6.28 -4.16 -0.57
C CYS A 135 5.39 -3.07 0.03
N GLY A 136 5.98 -1.97 0.47
CA GLY A 136 5.24 -0.88 1.09
C GLY A 136 5.51 0.48 0.45
N HIS A 137 4.43 1.22 0.16
CA HIS A 137 4.50 2.59 -0.33
C HIS A 137 4.32 3.59 0.82
N SER A 138 5.18 4.60 0.88
CA SER A 138 5.02 5.73 1.83
C SER A 138 4.83 5.23 3.27
N MET A 139 3.66 5.42 3.88
CA MET A 139 3.31 4.85 5.19
C MET A 139 3.54 3.33 5.24
N GLY A 140 3.09 2.60 4.22
CA GLY A 140 3.35 1.16 4.09
C GLY A 140 4.85 0.84 4.03
N GLY A 141 5.66 1.71 3.43
CA GLY A 141 7.12 1.60 3.44
C GLY A 141 7.73 1.73 4.85
N MET A 142 7.24 2.68 5.65
CA MET A 142 7.63 2.80 7.07
C MET A 142 7.24 1.54 7.86
N VAL A 143 6.04 1.01 7.62
CA VAL A 143 5.57 -0.24 8.25
C VAL A 143 6.44 -1.42 7.85
N THR A 144 6.81 -1.53 6.57
CA THR A 144 7.71 -2.58 6.06
C THR A 144 9.09 -2.50 6.72
N LEU A 145 9.68 -1.29 6.84
CA LEU A 145 10.97 -1.10 7.52
C LEU A 145 10.90 -1.46 9.01
N ALA A 146 9.81 -1.09 9.69
CA ALA A 146 9.60 -1.43 11.09
C ALA A 146 9.46 -2.95 11.31
N LEU A 147 8.72 -3.63 10.43
CA LEU A 147 8.60 -5.10 10.45
C LEU A 147 9.95 -5.77 10.15
N ALA A 148 10.67 -5.32 9.11
CA ALA A 148 11.97 -5.85 8.75
C ALA A 148 12.99 -5.75 9.91
N ARG A 149 12.94 -4.67 10.69
CA ARG A 149 13.77 -4.50 11.88
C ARG A 149 13.37 -5.43 13.02
N SER A 150 12.06 -5.51 13.32
CA SER A 150 11.58 -6.25 14.50
C SER A 150 11.51 -7.75 14.25
N ARG A 151 11.19 -8.18 13.03
CA ARG A 151 10.97 -9.58 12.64
C ARG A 151 11.58 -9.89 11.26
N PRO A 152 12.91 -9.75 11.12
CA PRO A 152 13.59 -10.07 9.86
C PRO A 152 13.40 -11.53 9.42
N ASP A 153 13.15 -12.42 10.39
CA ASP A 153 12.89 -13.86 10.19
C ASP A 153 11.60 -14.16 9.42
N LEU A 154 10.66 -13.23 9.40
CA LEU A 154 9.36 -13.42 8.72
C LEU A 154 9.39 -13.08 7.23
N MET A 155 10.39 -12.39 6.75
CA MET A 155 10.40 -11.80 5.41
C MET A 155 11.52 -12.38 4.55
N LYS A 156 11.22 -12.71 3.29
CA LYS A 156 12.22 -13.06 2.28
C LYS A 156 13.00 -11.84 1.81
N ALA A 157 12.30 -10.74 1.57
CA ALA A 157 12.85 -9.47 1.10
C ALA A 157 11.87 -8.32 1.37
N ALA A 158 12.37 -7.09 1.25
CA ALA A 158 11.56 -5.87 1.38
C ALA A 158 11.68 -4.99 0.14
N VAL A 159 10.54 -4.37 -0.28
CA VAL A 159 10.50 -3.31 -1.30
C VAL A 159 9.93 -2.05 -0.67
N ILE A 160 10.70 -0.98 -0.65
CA ILE A 160 10.33 0.30 -0.05
C ILE A 160 10.08 1.31 -1.16
N VAL A 161 8.83 1.75 -1.30
CA VAL A 161 8.43 2.64 -2.39
C VAL A 161 8.30 4.07 -1.88
N ASP A 162 9.20 4.89 -2.36
CA ASP A 162 9.31 6.35 -2.17
C ASP A 162 9.23 6.80 -0.71
N MET A 163 9.97 6.08 0.14
CA MET A 163 10.11 6.34 1.56
C MET A 163 11.48 5.88 2.07
N GLY A 164 11.91 6.46 3.18
CA GLY A 164 13.15 6.09 3.84
C GLY A 164 13.20 6.65 5.27
N PRO A 165 14.27 6.40 6.02
CA PRO A 165 14.50 7.00 7.32
C PRO A 165 14.58 8.52 7.29
N GLU A 166 15.06 9.06 6.17
CA GLU A 166 15.16 10.49 5.89
C GLU A 166 14.15 10.87 4.81
N THR A 167 13.26 11.81 5.13
CA THR A 167 12.28 12.37 4.20
C THR A 167 12.36 13.89 4.19
N ASN A 168 11.96 14.49 3.07
CA ASN A 168 11.91 15.94 2.96
C ASN A 168 10.64 16.49 3.63
N ASP A 169 10.82 17.43 4.55
CA ASP A 169 9.74 18.05 5.33
C ASP A 169 8.71 18.78 4.46
N GLU A 170 9.16 19.44 3.39
CA GLU A 170 8.27 20.15 2.47
C GLU A 170 7.36 19.17 1.72
N GLY A 171 7.91 18.09 1.16
CA GLY A 171 7.14 17.07 0.47
C GLY A 171 6.10 16.41 1.39
N THR A 172 6.51 16.06 2.60
CA THR A 172 5.59 15.46 3.60
C THR A 172 4.55 16.47 4.09
N ARG A 173 4.88 17.76 4.18
CA ARG A 173 3.93 18.82 4.51
C ARG A 173 2.86 18.99 3.43
N MET A 174 3.24 19.00 2.14
CA MET A 174 2.29 19.08 1.02
C MET A 174 1.24 17.97 1.07
N ILE A 175 1.66 16.73 1.34
CA ILE A 175 0.75 15.59 1.48
C ILE A 175 -0.20 15.79 2.67
N ARG A 176 0.32 16.20 3.83
CA ARG A 176 -0.50 16.44 5.03
C ARG A 176 -1.54 17.53 4.81
N GLU A 177 -1.16 18.61 4.14
CA GLU A 177 -2.09 19.70 3.81
C GLU A 177 -3.17 19.26 2.84
N PHE A 178 -2.81 18.51 1.78
CA PHE A 178 -3.78 17.98 0.83
C PHE A 178 -4.79 17.08 1.54
N VAL A 179 -4.31 16.13 2.33
CA VAL A 179 -5.15 15.19 3.09
C VAL A 179 -6.02 15.92 4.12
N GLY A 180 -5.45 16.86 4.87
CA GLY A 180 -6.17 17.58 5.92
C GLY A 180 -7.30 18.47 5.41
N ARG A 181 -7.21 18.95 4.17
CA ARG A 181 -8.24 19.79 3.54
C ARG A 181 -9.33 18.99 2.82
N ASN A 182 -9.07 17.74 2.47
CA ASN A 182 -9.94 16.93 1.63
C ASN A 182 -10.66 15.85 2.47
N ILE A 183 -11.73 16.23 3.14
CA ILE A 183 -12.37 15.43 4.19
C ILE A 183 -13.80 15.08 3.85
N GLU A 184 -14.56 16.03 3.34
CA GLU A 184 -15.99 15.93 3.02
C GLU A 184 -16.22 16.59 1.66
N PHE A 185 -17.12 16.01 0.85
CA PHE A 185 -17.43 16.41 -0.51
C PHE A 185 -18.91 16.25 -0.75
N ASP A 186 -19.49 17.14 -1.55
CA ASP A 186 -20.89 17.03 -1.95
C ASP A 186 -21.11 15.88 -2.92
N ASP A 187 -20.13 15.61 -3.79
CA ASP A 187 -20.13 14.46 -4.68
C ASP A 187 -18.70 13.94 -4.96
N MET A 188 -18.62 12.82 -5.67
CA MET A 188 -17.34 12.20 -6.02
C MET A 188 -16.55 13.04 -7.04
N GLU A 189 -17.22 13.80 -7.91
CA GLU A 189 -16.57 14.62 -8.93
C GLU A 189 -15.80 15.78 -8.29
N GLU A 190 -16.35 16.38 -7.22
CA GLU A 190 -15.63 17.42 -6.45
C GLU A 190 -14.30 16.90 -5.93
N PHE A 191 -14.28 15.70 -5.37
CA PHE A 191 -13.02 15.12 -4.89
C PHE A 191 -12.08 14.76 -6.03
N LEU A 192 -12.62 14.20 -7.12
CA LEU A 192 -11.85 13.87 -8.33
C LEU A 192 -11.16 15.13 -8.90
N ASP A 193 -11.84 16.25 -8.97
CA ASP A 193 -11.28 17.53 -9.43
C ASP A 193 -10.10 18.00 -8.57
N ARG A 194 -10.21 17.80 -7.25
CA ARG A 194 -9.12 18.15 -6.32
C ARG A 194 -7.93 17.21 -6.49
N VAL A 195 -8.17 15.90 -6.66
CA VAL A 195 -7.10 14.93 -6.86
C VAL A 195 -6.40 15.13 -8.21
N VAL A 196 -7.13 15.39 -9.29
CA VAL A 196 -6.56 15.68 -10.61
C VAL A 196 -5.64 16.91 -10.58
N LYS A 197 -5.99 17.95 -9.82
CA LYS A 197 -5.13 19.13 -9.64
C LYS A 197 -3.86 18.82 -8.85
N TYR A 198 -3.92 17.86 -7.95
CA TYR A 198 -2.79 17.43 -7.13
C TYR A 198 -1.88 16.43 -7.85
N ASP A 199 -2.46 15.53 -8.66
CA ASP A 199 -1.78 14.45 -9.37
C ASP A 199 -1.83 14.67 -10.88
N ALA A 200 -0.78 15.29 -11.40
CA ALA A 200 -0.67 15.62 -12.82
C ALA A 200 -0.21 14.45 -13.71
N TYR A 201 0.13 13.31 -13.13
CA TYR A 201 0.71 12.16 -13.86
C TYR A 201 -0.36 11.19 -14.39
N ARG A 202 -1.51 11.14 -13.75
CA ARG A 202 -2.58 10.20 -14.08
C ARG A 202 -3.72 10.87 -14.84
N SER A 203 -4.32 10.11 -15.78
CA SER A 203 -5.55 10.56 -16.42
C SER A 203 -6.71 10.63 -15.41
N ARG A 204 -7.68 11.51 -15.67
CA ARG A 204 -8.90 11.64 -14.85
C ARG A 204 -9.62 10.29 -14.66
N GLU A 205 -9.72 9.49 -15.73
CA GLU A 205 -10.37 8.18 -15.69
C GLU A 205 -9.64 7.19 -14.80
N HIS A 206 -8.30 7.16 -14.88
CA HIS A 206 -7.50 6.31 -14.01
C HIS A 206 -7.65 6.71 -12.54
N ILE A 207 -7.67 8.01 -12.22
CA ILE A 207 -7.89 8.49 -10.86
C ILE A 207 -9.30 8.09 -10.40
N ARG A 208 -10.34 8.33 -11.21
CA ARG A 208 -11.74 8.01 -10.91
C ARG A 208 -11.92 6.54 -10.52
N ARG A 209 -11.28 5.62 -11.25
CA ARG A 209 -11.38 4.18 -11.02
C ARG A 209 -10.96 3.80 -9.59
N THR A 210 -9.88 4.35 -9.08
CA THR A 210 -9.34 4.02 -7.75
C THR A 210 -9.93 4.87 -6.63
N LEU A 211 -10.35 6.09 -6.94
CA LEU A 211 -10.78 7.09 -5.95
C LEU A 211 -11.99 6.64 -5.14
N LYS A 212 -12.96 5.99 -5.78
CA LYS A 212 -14.19 5.49 -5.15
C LYS A 212 -13.94 4.54 -3.98
N TYR A 213 -12.86 3.77 -4.02
CA TYR A 213 -12.50 2.86 -2.94
C TYR A 213 -12.00 3.56 -1.68
N ASN A 214 -11.64 4.83 -1.79
CA ASN A 214 -11.20 5.66 -0.67
C ASN A 214 -12.34 6.51 -0.07
N LEU A 215 -13.56 6.38 -0.57
CA LEU A 215 -14.72 7.16 -0.16
C LEU A 215 -15.84 6.27 0.40
N ILE A 216 -16.60 6.85 1.32
CA ILE A 216 -17.87 6.30 1.82
C ILE A 216 -18.94 7.37 1.74
N GLN A 217 -20.14 7.01 1.28
CA GLN A 217 -21.27 7.91 1.26
C GLN A 217 -22.00 7.88 2.61
N ARG A 218 -22.25 9.06 3.15
CA ARG A 218 -23.04 9.23 4.37
C ARG A 218 -24.54 9.22 4.06
N ALA A 219 -25.35 9.09 5.12
CA ALA A 219 -26.81 9.10 5.01
C ALA A 219 -27.39 10.44 4.50
N ASP A 220 -26.65 11.56 4.65
CA ASP A 220 -27.00 12.86 4.08
C ASP A 220 -26.61 13.04 2.60
N GLY A 221 -26.09 11.99 1.96
CA GLY A 221 -25.67 11.96 0.57
C GLY A 221 -24.24 12.42 0.31
N LYS A 222 -23.59 13.08 1.28
CA LYS A 222 -22.23 13.54 1.15
C LYS A 222 -21.21 12.41 1.20
N PHE A 223 -20.05 12.61 0.58
CA PHE A 223 -18.93 11.68 0.63
C PHE A 223 -17.89 12.12 1.64
N VAL A 224 -17.32 11.14 2.34
CA VAL A 224 -16.19 11.32 3.24
C VAL A 224 -15.11 10.29 2.93
N THR A 225 -13.87 10.60 3.27
CA THR A 225 -12.77 9.64 3.11
C THR A 225 -12.89 8.50 4.13
N LYS A 226 -12.61 7.26 3.68
CA LYS A 226 -12.70 6.05 4.52
C LYS A 226 -11.67 5.99 5.65
N HIS A 227 -10.57 6.74 5.57
CA HIS A 227 -9.54 6.65 6.59
C HIS A 227 -9.95 7.30 7.93
N ASP A 228 -9.52 6.72 9.04
CA ASP A 228 -9.78 7.26 10.37
C ASP A 228 -8.96 8.53 10.65
N ARG A 229 -9.66 9.64 10.72
CA ARG A 229 -9.06 10.96 10.93
C ARG A 229 -8.45 11.16 12.31
N ARG A 230 -8.89 10.40 13.32
CA ARG A 230 -8.32 10.47 14.67
C ARG A 230 -6.83 10.21 14.68
N ARG A 231 -6.33 9.49 13.68
CA ARG A 231 -4.90 9.31 13.40
C ARG A 231 -4.12 10.62 13.31
N TYR A 232 -4.73 11.69 12.83
CA TYR A 232 -4.09 13.00 12.69
C TYR A 232 -4.27 13.86 13.94
N LEU A 233 -5.37 13.69 14.67
CA LEU A 233 -5.70 14.46 15.88
C LEU A 233 -4.83 14.06 17.08
N VAL A 234 -4.55 12.77 17.24
CA VAL A 234 -3.75 12.24 18.36
C VAL A 234 -2.27 12.64 18.28
N ASN A 235 -1.82 13.13 17.13
CA ASN A 235 -0.40 13.37 16.84
C ASN A 235 -0.08 14.84 16.54
N GLU A 236 -0.68 15.80 17.24
CA GLU A 236 -0.41 17.23 17.05
C GLU A 236 1.07 17.64 17.22
N GLY A 237 1.92 16.76 17.74
CA GLY A 237 3.37 16.96 17.86
C GLY A 237 4.24 16.32 16.76
N GLY A 238 3.67 15.57 15.79
CA GLY A 238 4.39 14.95 14.67
C GLY A 238 5.34 13.79 15.05
N LYS A 239 5.94 13.80 16.23
CA LYS A 239 6.96 12.84 16.67
C LYS A 239 6.42 11.45 17.00
N ALA A 240 5.21 11.33 17.52
CA ALA A 240 4.63 10.03 17.88
C ALA A 240 4.26 9.17 16.64
N ARG A 241 4.06 9.81 15.49
CA ARG A 241 3.62 9.14 14.25
C ARG A 241 4.73 8.34 13.58
N VAL A 242 5.97 8.78 13.71
CA VAL A 242 7.16 8.09 13.19
C VAL A 242 7.82 7.19 14.24
N ALA A 243 7.23 7.08 15.44
CA ALA A 243 7.71 6.15 16.45
C ALA A 243 7.66 4.71 15.89
N GLY A 244 8.80 4.06 15.87
CA GLY A 244 8.97 2.71 15.33
C GLY A 244 9.62 2.65 13.95
N VAL A 245 9.84 3.77 13.24
CA VAL A 245 10.65 3.78 12.01
C VAL A 245 12.12 3.67 12.41
N PRO A 246 12.84 2.63 11.92
CA PRO A 246 14.25 2.45 12.25
C PRO A 246 15.15 3.49 11.58
N GLY A 247 16.24 3.85 12.28
CA GLY A 247 17.29 4.68 11.69
C GLY A 247 18.22 3.88 10.77
N LEU A 248 19.11 4.60 10.05
CA LEU A 248 20.06 3.97 9.12
C LEU A 248 20.94 2.93 9.80
N ASP A 249 21.43 3.19 11.03
CA ASP A 249 22.29 2.27 11.78
C ASP A 249 21.60 0.94 12.12
N GLU A 250 20.28 0.96 12.30
CA GLU A 250 19.49 -0.24 12.54
C GLU A 250 19.23 -0.99 11.22
N LEU A 251 18.93 -0.25 10.14
CA LEU A 251 18.67 -0.81 8.81
C LEU A 251 19.93 -1.41 8.19
N ALA A 252 21.14 -0.88 8.50
CA ALA A 252 22.41 -1.43 8.05
C ALA A 252 22.64 -2.90 8.49
N LYS A 253 21.89 -3.37 9.48
CA LYS A 253 22.00 -4.73 10.04
C LYS A 253 20.97 -5.71 9.46
N LEU A 254 20.13 -5.26 8.53
CA LEU A 254 19.11 -6.13 7.94
C LEU A 254 19.75 -7.24 7.10
N PRO A 255 19.39 -8.51 7.36
CA PRO A 255 20.00 -9.64 6.67
C PRO A 255 19.40 -9.95 5.30
N MET A 256 18.19 -9.41 5.00
CA MET A 256 17.46 -9.72 3.77
C MET A 256 17.72 -8.69 2.67
N PRO A 257 17.56 -9.06 1.38
CA PRO A 257 17.58 -8.12 0.26
C PRO A 257 16.53 -7.01 0.42
N LEU A 258 16.91 -5.78 0.08
CA LEU A 258 16.06 -4.62 0.13
C LEU A 258 16.12 -3.84 -1.17
N LEU A 259 14.97 -3.53 -1.77
CA LEU A 259 14.86 -2.64 -2.92
C LEU A 259 14.22 -1.32 -2.49
N VAL A 260 14.91 -0.22 -2.77
CA VAL A 260 14.34 1.13 -2.67
C VAL A 260 13.91 1.58 -4.06
N VAL A 261 12.62 1.90 -4.22
CA VAL A 261 12.07 2.43 -5.47
C VAL A 261 11.68 3.89 -5.25
N ARG A 262 12.30 4.80 -5.99
CA ARG A 262 12.08 6.24 -5.88
C ARG A 262 11.38 6.76 -7.13
N GLY A 263 10.40 7.66 -6.95
CA GLY A 263 9.87 8.46 -8.06
C GLY A 263 10.87 9.52 -8.53
N GLY A 264 11.09 9.61 -9.85
CA GLY A 264 12.05 10.52 -10.44
C GLY A 264 11.87 11.99 -10.04
N GLU A 265 10.62 12.38 -9.86
CA GLU A 265 10.20 13.74 -9.50
C GLU A 265 9.67 13.85 -8.04
N SER A 266 9.92 12.82 -7.22
CA SER A 266 9.45 12.82 -5.84
C SER A 266 10.07 13.95 -5.02
N LYS A 267 9.20 14.64 -4.29
CA LYS A 267 9.56 15.63 -3.28
C LYS A 267 9.60 15.06 -1.85
N VAL A 268 9.27 13.79 -1.66
CA VAL A 268 9.27 13.12 -0.36
C VAL A 268 10.61 12.43 -0.10
N LEU A 269 10.99 11.49 -0.97
CA LEU A 269 12.30 10.86 -0.94
C LEU A 269 13.18 11.54 -1.99
N THR A 270 14.07 12.43 -1.56
CA THR A 270 15.01 13.11 -2.47
C THR A 270 16.05 12.13 -3.01
N ALA A 271 16.68 12.45 -4.14
CA ALA A 271 17.74 11.62 -4.71
C ALA A 271 18.90 11.42 -3.72
N ASP A 272 19.29 12.48 -3.01
CA ASP A 272 20.37 12.44 -2.03
C ASP A 272 19.99 11.57 -0.79
N ALA A 273 18.75 11.65 -0.31
CA ALA A 273 18.28 10.81 0.80
C ALA A 273 18.21 9.34 0.38
N ALA A 274 17.77 9.06 -0.85
CA ALA A 274 17.76 7.70 -1.40
C ALA A 274 19.16 7.12 -1.56
N SER A 275 20.12 7.93 -2.04
CA SER A 275 21.54 7.53 -2.13
C SER A 275 22.08 7.20 -0.74
N ARG A 276 21.95 8.11 0.23
CA ARG A 276 22.43 7.84 1.61
C ARG A 276 21.79 6.59 2.22
N PHE A 277 20.53 6.33 1.89
CA PHE A 277 19.85 5.13 2.38
C PHE A 277 20.54 3.85 1.88
N VAL A 278 20.76 3.72 0.56
CA VAL A 278 21.38 2.50 0.01
C VAL A 278 22.87 2.42 0.28
N ASP A 279 23.56 3.54 0.41
CA ASP A 279 24.97 3.57 0.83
C ASP A 279 25.17 3.07 2.25
N ALA A 280 24.20 3.35 3.13
CA ALA A 280 24.25 2.92 4.53
C ALA A 280 23.77 1.48 4.76
N VAL A 281 23.00 0.89 3.85
CA VAL A 281 22.37 -0.43 4.00
C VAL A 281 22.94 -1.41 2.95
N PRO A 282 23.89 -2.29 3.31
CA PRO A 282 24.61 -3.13 2.34
C PRO A 282 23.75 -4.06 1.49
N THR A 283 22.57 -4.44 2.00
CA THR A 283 21.60 -5.31 1.30
C THR A 283 20.64 -4.53 0.41
N ALA A 284 20.71 -3.18 0.41
CA ALA A 284 19.79 -2.33 -0.33
C ALA A 284 20.29 -2.01 -1.75
N THR A 285 19.36 -1.96 -2.69
CA THR A 285 19.56 -1.45 -4.05
C THR A 285 18.55 -0.35 -4.35
N LEU A 286 18.92 0.61 -5.22
CA LEU A 286 18.06 1.72 -5.62
C LEU A 286 17.61 1.56 -7.08
N ARG A 287 16.32 1.83 -7.31
CA ARG A 287 15.77 2.06 -8.65
C ARG A 287 14.99 3.37 -8.65
N THR A 288 15.21 4.21 -9.66
CA THR A 288 14.46 5.44 -9.88
C THR A 288 13.54 5.26 -11.07
N VAL A 289 12.26 5.49 -10.87
CA VAL A 289 11.22 5.41 -11.89
C VAL A 289 10.99 6.81 -12.45
N PRO A 290 11.21 7.05 -13.74
CA PRO A 290 11.00 8.38 -14.36
C PRO A 290 9.52 8.75 -14.40
N ASP A 291 9.24 10.00 -14.72
CA ASP A 291 7.91 10.53 -15.03
C ASP A 291 6.86 10.21 -13.97
N CYS A 292 7.25 10.28 -12.71
CA CYS A 292 6.34 10.14 -11.55
C CYS A 292 6.91 10.81 -10.30
N GLY A 293 5.99 11.22 -9.44
CA GLY A 293 6.28 11.74 -8.11
C GLY A 293 6.20 10.68 -7.02
N HIS A 294 5.55 11.05 -5.90
CA HIS A 294 5.47 10.20 -4.71
C HIS A 294 4.65 8.91 -4.89
N ASN A 295 3.59 8.93 -5.69
CA ASN A 295 2.69 7.78 -5.88
C ASN A 295 3.18 6.86 -7.02
N VAL A 296 4.42 6.40 -6.95
CA VAL A 296 5.16 5.74 -8.04
C VAL A 296 4.35 4.67 -8.76
N ALA A 297 3.85 3.68 -8.01
CA ALA A 297 3.15 2.52 -8.58
C ALA A 297 1.85 2.87 -9.31
N SER A 298 1.18 3.96 -8.94
CA SER A 298 -0.06 4.40 -9.59
C SER A 298 0.17 5.48 -10.66
N GLN A 299 1.24 6.25 -10.57
CA GLN A 299 1.59 7.31 -11.54
C GLN A 299 2.32 6.77 -12.75
N ASN A 300 3.22 5.81 -12.55
CA ASN A 300 3.92 5.10 -13.62
C ASN A 300 4.01 3.60 -13.29
N THR A 301 2.90 2.88 -13.49
CA THR A 301 2.81 1.46 -13.17
C THR A 301 3.79 0.62 -13.98
N ALA A 302 3.97 0.92 -15.28
CA ALA A 302 4.91 0.20 -16.15
C ALA A 302 6.35 0.36 -15.64
N GLY A 303 6.80 1.60 -15.42
CA GLY A 303 8.14 1.87 -14.89
C GLY A 303 8.34 1.29 -13.48
N PHE A 304 7.31 1.25 -12.65
CA PHE A 304 7.36 0.57 -11.35
C PHE A 304 7.58 -0.95 -11.52
N LEU A 305 6.85 -1.60 -12.41
CA LEU A 305 7.00 -3.02 -12.70
C LEU A 305 8.38 -3.33 -13.28
N ASP A 306 8.90 -2.51 -14.19
CA ASP A 306 10.25 -2.63 -14.73
C ASP A 306 11.34 -2.52 -13.65
N ALA A 307 11.10 -1.76 -12.61
CA ALA A 307 12.02 -1.64 -11.48
C ALA A 307 11.94 -2.81 -10.50
N VAL A 308 10.73 -3.35 -10.26
CA VAL A 308 10.47 -4.33 -9.19
C VAL A 308 10.57 -5.77 -9.68
N VAL A 309 10.10 -6.08 -10.90
CA VAL A 309 10.07 -7.47 -11.42
C VAL A 309 11.46 -8.10 -11.46
N PRO A 310 12.52 -7.44 -11.96
CA PRO A 310 13.86 -8.04 -11.96
C PRO A 310 14.41 -8.33 -10.55
N PHE A 311 14.05 -7.51 -9.56
CA PHE A 311 14.42 -7.77 -8.17
C PHE A 311 13.69 -8.99 -7.62
N LEU A 312 12.38 -9.10 -7.84
CA LEU A 312 11.58 -10.24 -7.42
C LEU A 312 12.07 -11.54 -8.08
N ASP A 313 12.42 -11.50 -9.36
CA ASP A 313 12.97 -12.66 -10.11
C ASP A 313 14.32 -13.12 -9.56
N GLY A 314 15.12 -12.18 -9.09
CA GLY A 314 16.43 -12.47 -8.49
C GLY A 314 16.37 -13.12 -7.11
N LEU A 315 15.18 -13.20 -6.50
CA LEU A 315 15.03 -13.81 -5.17
C LEU A 315 14.88 -15.36 -5.20
N GLY A 316 14.70 -15.95 -6.36
CA GLY A 316 14.57 -17.40 -6.52
C GLY A 316 13.20 -17.95 -6.14
#